data_79f1220e2ab05daf1fec5114e3b26e87
#
_entry.id   79f1220e2ab05daf1fec5114e3b26e87
#
_cell.length_a   1.000
_cell.length_b   1.000
_cell.length_c   1.000
_cell.angle_alpha   90.00
_cell.angle_beta   90.00
_cell.angle_gamma   90.00
#
_symmetry.space_group_name_H-M   'P 1'
#
loop_
_entity.id
_entity.type
_entity.pdbx_description
1 polymer ?
#
loop_
_entity_poly.entity_id
_entity_poly.type
_entity_poly.pdbx_seq_one_letter_code
_entity_poly.pdbx_strand_id
1 'polypeptide(L)'
;DLFIKVNIKDNEKFELKGNDLYTNLYLTPWEAALGTRTTVYSIDEGTVVYIPEGIETGEILKISGKGYKDGKGGRGDLIAKVNIMVPKKLNNEEKKLFEKLSTISSFNPRKI
;
A
#
# COMPACT_ATOMS: atom_id res chain seq x y z
N ASP A 1 25.34 -0.56 5.14
CA ASP A 1 24.20 0.04 4.48
C ASP A 1 23.30 0.76 5.45
N LEU A 2 22.97 1.95 5.11
CA LEU A 2 22.20 2.82 5.97
C LEU A 2 20.79 3.01 5.44
N PHE A 3 19.83 2.87 6.33
CA PHE A 3 18.48 3.29 6.06
C PHE A 3 18.31 4.73 6.51
N ILE A 4 17.82 5.55 5.61
CA ILE A 4 17.50 6.93 5.91
C ILE A 4 16.01 7.09 5.79
N LYS A 5 15.36 7.55 6.86
CA LYS A 5 13.93 7.83 6.81
C LYS A 5 13.72 9.25 6.34
N VAL A 6 12.89 9.38 5.32
CA VAL A 6 12.57 10.67 4.73
C VAL A 6 11.08 10.91 4.90
N ASN A 7 10.71 11.99 5.55
CA ASN A 7 9.31 12.40 5.70
C ASN A 7 9.03 13.51 4.71
N ILE A 8 8.18 13.24 3.74
CA ILE A 8 7.81 14.20 2.72
C ILE A 8 6.57 14.98 3.14
N LYS A 9 5.61 14.26 3.72
CA LYS A 9 4.38 14.82 4.26
C LYS A 9 4.18 14.26 5.66
N ASP A 10 3.25 14.82 6.40
CA ASP A 10 3.04 14.48 7.81
C ASP A 10 2.89 12.98 8.07
N ASN A 11 2.27 12.25 7.14
CA ASN A 11 1.97 10.83 7.32
C ASN A 11 2.59 9.94 6.25
N GLU A 12 3.48 10.46 5.43
CA GLU A 12 4.17 9.67 4.42
C GLU A 12 5.63 9.51 4.83
N LYS A 13 6.08 8.27 4.81
CA LYS A 13 7.45 7.92 5.21
C LYS A 13 8.09 7.04 4.17
N PHE A 14 9.35 7.31 3.89
CA PHE A 14 10.16 6.50 2.99
C PHE A 14 11.43 6.09 3.71
N GLU A 15 11.89 4.88 3.40
CA GLU A 15 13.20 4.45 3.81
C GLU A 15 14.05 4.31 2.56
N LEU A 16 15.23 4.88 2.61
CA LEU A 16 16.16 4.85 1.49
C LEU A 16 17.24 3.81 1.74
N LYS A 17 17.39 2.90 0.79
CA LYS A 17 18.45 1.91 0.82
C LYS A 17 19.11 1.88 -0.56
N GLY A 18 20.35 2.38 -0.64
CA GLY A 18 20.95 2.66 -1.94
C GLY A 18 20.11 3.71 -2.65
N ASN A 19 19.63 3.40 -3.84
CA ASN A 19 18.71 4.27 -4.57
C ASN A 19 17.27 3.75 -4.57
N ASP A 20 16.99 2.70 -3.82
CA ASP A 20 15.64 2.18 -3.70
C ASP A 20 14.91 2.84 -2.54
N LEU A 21 13.67 3.23 -2.81
CA LEU A 21 12.80 3.83 -1.81
C LEU A 21 11.80 2.79 -1.35
N TYR A 22 11.70 2.61 -0.05
CA TYR A 22 10.74 1.69 0.56
C TYR A 22 9.64 2.47 1.23
N THR A 23 8.42 2.13 0.95
CA THR A 23 7.25 2.79 1.52
C THR A 23 6.15 1.77 1.80
N ASN A 24 5.11 2.23 2.48
CA ASN A 24 3.92 1.41 2.72
C ASN A 24 2.77 1.92 1.87
N LEU A 25 1.99 1.00 1.35
CA LEU A 25 0.75 1.32 0.65
C LEU A 25 -0.40 0.77 1.49
N TYR A 26 -1.24 1.67 1.99
CA TYR A 26 -2.37 1.30 2.82
C TYR A 26 -3.61 1.16 1.96
N LEU A 27 -4.29 0.04 2.10
CA LEU A 27 -5.52 -0.25 1.35
C LEU A 27 -6.65 -0.54 2.33
N THR A 28 -7.85 -0.20 1.92
CA THR A 28 -9.05 -0.64 2.63
C THR A 28 -9.33 -2.10 2.30
N PRO A 29 -10.12 -2.80 3.15
CA PRO A 29 -10.45 -4.19 2.85
C PRO A 29 -11.20 -4.36 1.52
N TRP A 30 -12.06 -3.41 1.18
CA TRP A 30 -12.82 -3.50 -0.08
C TRP A 30 -11.93 -3.22 -1.29
N GLU A 31 -10.96 -2.34 -1.18
CA GLU A 31 -10.00 -2.13 -2.27
C GLU A 31 -9.19 -3.39 -2.53
N ALA A 32 -8.75 -4.05 -1.46
CA ALA A 32 -7.99 -5.28 -1.59
C ALA A 32 -8.83 -6.43 -2.16
N ALA A 33 -10.09 -6.52 -1.75
CA ALA A 33 -10.96 -7.59 -2.20
C ALA A 33 -11.43 -7.42 -3.65
N LEU A 34 -11.74 -6.19 -4.03
CA LEU A 34 -12.31 -5.90 -5.34
C LEU A 34 -11.27 -5.52 -6.39
N GLY A 35 -10.09 -5.19 -5.95
CA GLY A 35 -9.09 -4.57 -6.79
C GLY A 35 -9.37 -3.07 -6.92
N THR A 36 -8.35 -2.33 -7.25
CA THR A 36 -8.49 -0.89 -7.40
C THR A 36 -7.32 -0.33 -8.20
N ARG A 37 -7.40 0.94 -8.50
CA ARG A 37 -6.33 1.69 -9.11
C ARG A 37 -6.01 2.83 -8.17
N THR A 38 -4.76 2.95 -7.77
CA THR A 38 -4.35 3.97 -6.82
C THR A 38 -3.01 4.55 -7.22
N THR A 39 -2.66 5.66 -6.61
CA THR A 39 -1.39 6.33 -6.87
C THR A 39 -0.44 6.02 -5.74
N VAL A 40 0.76 5.54 -6.08
CA VAL A 40 1.85 5.38 -5.13
C VAL A 40 2.83 6.51 -5.36
N TYR A 41 3.16 7.22 -4.30
CA TYR A 41 4.03 8.39 -4.40
C TYR A 41 5.47 8.04 -4.07
N SER A 42 6.37 8.48 -4.95
CA SER A 42 7.78 8.57 -4.63
C SER A 42 8.04 9.97 -4.05
N ILE A 43 9.29 10.33 -3.88
CA ILE A 43 9.64 11.65 -3.32
C ILE A 43 9.16 12.78 -4.22
N ASP A 44 9.26 12.61 -5.53
CA ASP A 44 9.04 13.69 -6.49
C ASP A 44 7.82 13.51 -7.40
N GLU A 45 7.18 12.35 -7.38
CA GLU A 45 6.06 12.11 -8.29
C GLU A 45 5.16 10.99 -7.80
N GLY A 46 3.98 10.92 -8.41
CA GLY A 46 3.05 9.81 -8.18
C GLY A 46 2.99 8.91 -9.40
N THR A 47 2.83 7.63 -9.16
CA THR A 47 2.68 6.63 -10.22
C THR A 47 1.41 5.85 -9.98
N VAL A 48 0.55 5.77 -10.99
CA VAL A 48 -0.69 5.01 -10.89
C VAL A 48 -0.35 3.52 -11.02
N VAL A 49 -0.87 2.74 -10.08
CA VAL A 49 -0.69 1.29 -10.08
C VAL A 49 -2.05 0.61 -9.99
N TYR A 50 -2.14 -0.57 -10.58
CA TYR A 50 -3.34 -1.40 -10.51
C TYR A 50 -3.15 -2.45 -9.44
N ILE A 51 -4.11 -2.52 -8.53
CA ILE A 51 -4.11 -3.49 -7.45
C ILE A 51 -5.06 -4.61 -7.85
N PRO A 52 -4.57 -5.83 -8.01
CA PRO A 52 -5.44 -6.95 -8.41
C PRO A 52 -6.37 -7.36 -7.28
N GLU A 53 -7.49 -7.97 -7.66
CA GLU A 53 -8.43 -8.52 -6.68
C GLU A 53 -7.74 -9.58 -5.82
N GLY A 54 -8.01 -9.53 -4.52
CA GLY A 54 -7.48 -10.53 -3.61
C GLY A 54 -6.04 -10.35 -3.21
N ILE A 55 -5.50 -9.15 -3.36
CA ILE A 55 -4.14 -8.87 -2.92
C ILE A 55 -4.05 -9.06 -1.41
N GLU A 56 -2.92 -9.56 -0.94
CA GLU A 56 -2.72 -9.84 0.48
C GLU A 56 -1.83 -8.81 1.13
N THR A 57 -2.07 -8.60 2.43
CA THR A 57 -1.18 -7.74 3.21
C THR A 57 0.21 -8.37 3.24
N GLY A 58 1.23 -7.53 3.16
CA GLY A 58 2.62 -7.99 3.09
C GLY A 58 3.15 -8.18 1.68
N GLU A 59 2.29 -8.19 0.67
CA GLU A 59 2.77 -8.27 -0.72
C GLU A 59 3.54 -7.01 -1.08
N ILE A 60 4.53 -7.19 -1.94
CA ILE A 60 5.43 -6.12 -2.34
C ILE A 60 5.15 -5.75 -3.79
N LEU A 61 4.95 -4.46 -4.01
CA LEU A 61 4.80 -3.89 -5.34
C LEU A 61 6.09 -3.15 -5.68
N LYS A 62 6.71 -3.54 -6.77
CA LYS A 62 7.94 -2.88 -7.24
C LYS A 62 7.61 -2.01 -8.43
N ILE A 63 7.87 -0.72 -8.28
CA ILE A 63 7.66 0.25 -9.36
C ILE A 63 9.05 0.64 -9.87
N SER A 64 9.41 0.08 -11.00
CA SER A 64 10.75 0.22 -11.57
C SER A 64 11.05 1.66 -11.95
N GLY A 65 12.26 2.11 -11.63
CA GLY A 65 12.74 3.42 -12.02
C GLY A 65 12.07 4.58 -11.30
N LYS A 66 11.38 4.34 -10.19
CA LYS A 66 10.68 5.37 -9.43
C LYS A 66 11.25 5.58 -8.03
N GLY A 67 12.45 5.09 -7.81
CA GLY A 67 13.16 5.29 -6.55
C GLY A 67 13.84 6.65 -6.46
N TYR A 68 14.89 6.68 -5.68
CA TYR A 68 15.64 7.91 -5.44
C TYR A 68 16.60 8.21 -6.59
N LYS A 69 16.63 9.47 -7.00
CA LYS A 69 17.59 9.97 -7.98
C LYS A 69 18.84 10.42 -7.24
N ASP A 70 19.98 9.88 -7.61
CA ASP A 70 21.24 10.19 -6.91
C ASP A 70 21.96 11.43 -7.46
N GLY A 71 21.41 12.04 -8.48
CA GLY A 71 22.03 13.21 -9.10
C GLY A 71 23.18 12.88 -10.06
N LYS A 72 23.48 11.59 -10.24
CA LYS A 72 24.56 11.12 -11.10
C LYS A 72 24.04 10.24 -12.23
N GLY A 73 22.76 10.39 -12.53
CA GLY A 73 22.13 9.59 -13.58
C GLY A 73 21.56 8.26 -13.10
N GLY A 74 21.76 7.92 -11.82
CA GLY A 74 21.23 6.70 -11.24
C GLY A 74 19.87 6.94 -10.60
N ARG A 75 18.99 5.96 -10.75
CA ARG A 75 17.70 5.96 -10.07
C ARG A 75 17.31 4.53 -9.76
N GLY A 76 16.95 4.28 -8.50
CA GLY A 76 16.49 2.96 -8.07
C GLY A 76 15.01 2.77 -8.29
N ASP A 77 14.45 1.88 -7.54
CA ASP A 77 13.04 1.48 -7.63
C ASP A 77 12.27 1.95 -6.41
N LEU A 78 10.96 2.06 -6.59
CA LEU A 78 10.05 2.33 -5.48
C LEU A 78 9.43 0.99 -5.07
N ILE A 79 9.61 0.64 -3.81
CA ILE A 79 9.17 -0.64 -3.26
C ILE A 79 8.05 -0.35 -2.26
N ALA A 80 6.83 -0.72 -2.60
CA ALA A 80 5.67 -0.47 -1.76
C ALA A 80 5.17 -1.76 -1.14
N LYS A 81 5.07 -1.77 0.18
CA LYS A 81 4.54 -2.91 0.91
C LYS A 81 3.07 -2.68 1.20
N VAL A 82 2.24 -3.63 0.82
CA VAL A 82 0.79 -3.54 1.00
C VAL A 82 0.42 -3.81 2.46
N ASN A 83 -0.39 -2.94 3.01
CA ASN A 83 -0.95 -3.06 4.35
C ASN A 83 -2.45 -2.82 4.24
N ILE A 84 -3.24 -3.86 4.53
CA ILE A 84 -4.70 -3.76 4.50
C ILE A 84 -5.18 -3.35 5.87
N MET A 85 -5.89 -2.23 5.94
CA MET A 85 -6.29 -1.63 7.21
C MET A 85 -7.80 -1.65 7.34
N VAL A 86 -8.27 -2.08 8.51
CA VAL A 86 -9.69 -2.09 8.83
C VAL A 86 -10.04 -0.76 9.51
N PRO A 87 -11.17 -0.13 9.16
CA PRO A 87 -11.60 1.09 9.84
C PRO A 87 -11.82 0.83 11.33
N LYS A 88 -11.31 1.71 12.17
CA LYS A 88 -11.47 1.56 13.63
C LYS A 88 -12.87 1.92 14.11
N LYS A 89 -13.51 2.85 13.44
CA LYS A 89 -14.86 3.30 13.78
C LYS A 89 -15.73 3.24 12.56
N LEU A 90 -16.93 2.74 12.73
CA LEU A 90 -17.90 2.63 11.65
C LEU A 90 -19.12 3.47 11.98
N ASN A 91 -19.68 4.14 10.98
CA ASN A 91 -21.00 4.74 11.12
C ASN A 91 -22.06 3.63 11.03
N ASN A 92 -23.32 3.98 11.29
CA ASN A 92 -24.39 2.99 11.33
C ASN A 92 -24.57 2.24 10.01
N GLU A 93 -24.43 2.94 8.89
CA GLU A 93 -24.59 2.36 7.58
C GLU A 93 -23.47 1.38 7.24
N GLU A 94 -22.25 1.80 7.51
CA GLU A 94 -21.07 0.94 7.32
C GLU A 94 -21.17 -0.32 8.17
N LYS A 95 -21.60 -0.17 9.43
CA LYS A 95 -21.75 -1.30 10.33
C LYS A 95 -22.73 -2.32 9.78
N LYS A 96 -23.87 -1.86 9.26
CA LYS A 96 -24.87 -2.73 8.66
C LYS A 96 -24.29 -3.51 7.47
N LEU A 97 -23.51 -2.85 6.65
CA LEU A 97 -22.90 -3.50 5.49
C LEU A 97 -21.88 -4.55 5.89
N PHE A 98 -21.07 -4.25 6.90
CA PHE A 98 -20.12 -5.22 7.44
C PHE A 98 -20.83 -6.41 8.08
N GLU A 99 -21.90 -6.14 8.85
CA GLU A 99 -22.70 -7.20 9.46
C GLU A 99 -23.30 -8.11 8.39
N LYS A 100 -23.85 -7.53 7.33
CA LYS A 100 -24.42 -8.30 6.24
C LYS A 100 -23.35 -9.17 5.56
N LEU A 101 -22.20 -8.57 5.28
CA LEU A 101 -21.09 -9.30 4.67
C LEU A 101 -20.65 -10.47 5.54
N SER A 102 -20.58 -10.26 6.85
CA SER A 102 -20.17 -11.31 7.79
C SER A 102 -21.14 -12.51 7.80
N THR A 103 -22.40 -12.28 7.48
CA THR A 103 -23.38 -13.38 7.46
C THR A 103 -23.43 -14.11 6.14
N ILE A 104 -23.15 -13.44 5.03
CA ILE A 104 -23.24 -14.06 3.71
C ILE A 104 -21.93 -14.68 3.23
N SER A 105 -20.79 -14.22 3.76
CA SER A 105 -19.49 -14.72 3.33
C SER A 105 -19.15 -16.02 4.05
N SER A 106 -18.62 -16.97 3.30
CA SER A 106 -18.11 -18.22 3.86
C SER A 106 -16.60 -18.17 4.13
N PHE A 107 -15.99 -17.03 3.82
CA PHE A 107 -14.55 -16.89 4.01
C PHE A 107 -14.15 -17.01 5.48
N ASN A 108 -13.19 -17.87 5.75
CA ASN A 108 -12.67 -18.09 7.11
C ASN A 108 -11.14 -18.05 7.07
N PRO A 109 -10.52 -16.93 7.47
CA PRO A 109 -9.06 -16.81 7.40
C PRO A 109 -8.33 -17.70 8.41
N ARG A 110 -9.03 -18.23 9.41
CA ARG A 110 -8.43 -19.10 10.42
C ARG A 110 -8.46 -20.57 10.02
N LYS A 111 -9.18 -20.89 8.96
CA LYS A 111 -9.28 -22.27 8.46
C LYS A 111 -8.33 -22.40 7.28
N ILE A 112 -7.22 -23.01 7.54
CA ILE A 112 -6.17 -23.22 6.55
C ILE A 112 -6.04 -24.70 6.24
#